data_6d9f560199ea5b07e5e8354074047d56
#
_entry.id   6d9f560199ea5b07e5e8354074047d56
#
_cell.length_a   1.000
_cell.length_b   1.000
_cell.length_c   1.000
_cell.angle_alpha   90.00
_cell.angle_beta   90.00
_cell.angle_gamma   90.00
#
_symmetry.space_group_name_H-M   'P 1'
#
loop_
_entity.id
_entity.type
_entity.pdbx_description
1 polymer ?
#
loop_
_entity_poly.entity_id
_entity_poly.type
_entity_poly.pdbx_seq_one_letter_code
_entity_poly.pdbx_strand_id
1 'polypeptide(L)'
;MKKHALILSLILGLSIIPAGISYSTDADAGKAITEIGILVNAQKYQIAMTKCNAAIQKYPNESFLYYWRGSIHNSMGEKQAAIEDFNKSIELDPANEKAYVLRGICKADLEDKEGALEDYNKAIELAPEDGSAYSMRAMVKLDLGDMDGANSDLDTSNKLMNSK
;
A
#
# COMPACT_ATOMS: atom_id res chain seq x y z
N MET A 1 1.89 23.51 35.31
CA MET A 1 2.53 23.36 34.00
C MET A 1 1.84 22.36 33.06
N LYS A 2 0.68 21.73 33.42
CA LYS A 2 -0.05 20.77 32.55
C LYS A 2 -1.24 21.35 31.76
N LYS A 3 -1.57 22.64 31.96
CA LYS A 3 -2.75 23.27 31.29
C LYS A 3 -2.42 24.00 29.97
N HIS A 4 -1.17 24.21 29.63
CA HIS A 4 -0.77 24.90 28.40
C HIS A 4 -0.56 23.96 27.20
N ALA A 5 -0.37 22.66 27.42
CA ALA A 5 -0.20 21.69 26.35
C ALA A 5 -1.52 21.33 25.62
N LEU A 6 -2.66 21.46 26.35
CA LEU A 6 -3.99 21.14 25.79
C LEU A 6 -4.57 22.25 24.90
N ILE A 7 -4.10 23.49 25.04
CA ILE A 7 -4.62 24.63 24.28
C ILE A 7 -3.93 24.74 22.90
N LEU A 8 -2.70 24.28 22.78
CA LEU A 8 -1.98 24.28 21.49
C LEU A 8 -2.51 23.24 20.51
N SER A 9 -3.08 22.12 20.99
CA SER A 9 -3.61 21.06 20.13
C SER A 9 -4.95 21.43 19.46
N LEU A 10 -5.70 22.38 20.07
CA LEU A 10 -6.99 22.83 19.51
C LEU A 10 -6.83 23.88 18.38
N ILE A 11 -5.71 24.57 18.32
CA ILE A 11 -5.49 25.67 17.33
C ILE A 11 -4.92 25.12 16.01
N LEU A 12 -4.31 23.93 16.00
CA LEU A 12 -3.66 23.35 14.81
C LEU A 12 -4.49 22.27 14.08
N GLY A 13 -5.76 22.05 14.46
CA GLY A 13 -6.60 21.07 13.75
C GLY A 13 -6.06 19.62 13.80
N LEU A 14 -5.20 19.30 14.77
CA LEU A 14 -4.68 17.96 14.97
C LEU A 14 -5.80 17.10 15.57
N SER A 15 -6.53 16.37 14.73
CA SER A 15 -7.34 15.24 15.15
C SER A 15 -6.51 14.35 16.06
N ILE A 16 -7.07 13.92 17.18
CA ILE A 16 -6.48 12.94 18.08
C ILE A 16 -6.40 11.62 17.29
N ILE A 17 -5.24 11.35 16.70
CA ILE A 17 -4.93 10.07 16.04
C ILE A 17 -4.68 9.07 17.17
N PRO A 18 -5.35 7.90 17.18
CA PRO A 18 -5.09 6.88 18.18
C PRO A 18 -3.61 6.49 18.19
N ALA A 19 -3.05 6.33 19.39
CA ALA A 19 -1.66 5.97 19.59
C ALA A 19 -1.34 4.66 18.83
N GLY A 20 -0.63 4.75 17.72
CA GLY A 20 -0.24 3.62 16.88
C GLY A 20 0.04 3.96 15.42
N ILE A 21 -0.47 5.08 14.91
CA ILE A 21 -0.18 5.51 13.54
C ILE A 21 0.83 6.65 13.61
N SER A 22 2.11 6.32 13.45
CA SER A 22 3.17 7.30 13.33
C SER A 22 3.34 7.67 11.86
N TYR A 23 2.63 8.71 11.41
CA TYR A 23 3.09 9.40 10.21
C TYR A 23 4.39 10.10 10.54
N SER A 24 5.46 9.81 9.79
CA SER A 24 6.70 10.56 9.95
C SER A 24 6.44 12.05 9.73
N THR A 25 6.72 12.80 10.76
CA THR A 25 6.79 14.27 10.66
C THR A 25 8.17 14.71 10.15
N ASP A 26 9.04 13.77 9.79
CA ASP A 26 10.38 14.06 9.27
C ASP A 26 10.29 14.45 7.80
N ALA A 27 10.49 15.74 7.53
CA ALA A 27 10.48 16.29 6.18
C ALA A 27 11.52 15.64 5.25
N ASP A 28 12.62 15.11 5.83
CA ASP A 28 13.66 14.43 5.06
C ASP A 28 13.24 13.01 4.66
N ALA A 29 12.49 12.30 5.52
CA ALA A 29 11.88 11.03 5.15
C ALA A 29 10.88 11.22 4.00
N GLY A 30 10.03 12.25 4.06
CA GLY A 30 9.08 12.58 2.99
C GLY A 30 9.76 12.87 1.65
N LYS A 31 10.89 13.60 1.67
CA LYS A 31 11.69 13.83 0.44
C LYS A 31 12.27 12.53 -0.12
N ALA A 32 12.84 11.67 0.74
CA ALA A 32 13.38 10.39 0.32
C ALA A 32 12.29 9.50 -0.32
N ILE A 33 11.11 9.40 0.31
CA ILE A 33 9.95 8.65 -0.21
C ILE A 33 9.54 9.17 -1.60
N THR A 34 9.43 10.48 -1.76
CA THR A 34 9.06 11.12 -3.04
C THR A 34 10.10 10.81 -4.12
N GLU A 35 11.38 10.95 -3.81
CA GLU A 35 12.47 10.67 -4.76
C GLU A 35 12.50 9.20 -5.18
N ILE A 36 12.30 8.29 -4.23
CA ILE A 36 12.21 6.84 -4.50
C ILE A 36 11.02 6.56 -5.44
N GLY A 37 9.84 7.13 -5.15
CA GLY A 37 8.67 6.98 -6.00
C GLY A 37 8.90 7.47 -7.44
N ILE A 38 9.57 8.61 -7.63
CA ILE A 38 9.94 9.11 -8.96
C ILE A 38 10.87 8.13 -9.68
N LEU A 39 11.86 7.56 -8.97
CA LEU A 39 12.80 6.60 -9.55
C LEU A 39 12.11 5.29 -9.94
N VAL A 40 11.18 4.80 -9.13
CA VAL A 40 10.38 3.61 -9.43
C VAL A 40 9.52 3.84 -10.68
N ASN A 41 8.82 4.97 -10.75
CA ASN A 41 8.02 5.33 -11.92
C ASN A 41 8.88 5.50 -13.20
N ALA A 42 10.12 5.94 -13.04
CA ALA A 42 11.11 6.02 -14.13
C ALA A 42 11.81 4.67 -14.42
N GLN A 43 11.37 3.57 -13.79
CA GLN A 43 11.94 2.22 -13.93
C GLN A 43 13.44 2.11 -13.56
N LYS A 44 13.95 3.05 -12.77
CA LYS A 44 15.36 3.06 -12.32
C LYS A 44 15.52 2.22 -11.04
N TYR A 45 15.13 0.94 -11.12
CA TYR A 45 14.96 0.06 -9.95
C TYR A 45 16.22 -0.09 -9.10
N GLN A 46 17.41 -0.24 -9.68
CA GLN A 46 18.67 -0.39 -8.94
C GLN A 46 19.02 0.85 -8.12
N ILE A 47 18.80 2.04 -8.69
CA ILE A 47 19.03 3.31 -7.98
C ILE A 47 17.98 3.49 -6.89
N ALA A 48 16.71 3.21 -7.19
CA ALA A 48 15.60 3.26 -6.24
C ALA A 48 15.86 2.31 -5.06
N MET A 49 16.29 1.08 -5.31
CA MET A 49 16.63 0.08 -4.29
C MET A 49 17.74 0.58 -3.35
N THR A 50 18.83 1.10 -3.91
CA THR A 50 19.94 1.64 -3.11
C THR A 50 19.47 2.78 -2.19
N LYS A 51 18.69 3.72 -2.72
CA LYS A 51 18.15 4.84 -1.94
C LYS A 51 17.15 4.37 -0.89
N CYS A 52 16.29 3.41 -1.24
CA CYS A 52 15.30 2.85 -0.33
C CYS A 52 15.96 2.16 0.87
N ASN A 53 16.98 1.33 0.62
CA ASN A 53 17.72 0.66 1.69
C ASN A 53 18.43 1.67 2.63
N ALA A 54 19.04 2.73 2.08
CA ALA A 54 19.65 3.78 2.88
C ALA A 54 18.60 4.55 3.72
N ALA A 55 17.43 4.84 3.13
CA ALA A 55 16.33 5.51 3.82
C ALA A 55 15.73 4.63 4.94
N ILE A 56 15.55 3.33 4.73
CA ILE A 56 15.07 2.39 5.76
C ILE A 56 16.03 2.32 6.94
N GLN A 57 17.34 2.35 6.72
CA GLN A 57 18.33 2.38 7.82
C GLN A 57 18.15 3.63 8.68
N LYS A 58 17.82 4.77 8.10
CA LYS A 58 17.62 6.03 8.79
C LYS A 58 16.22 6.16 9.40
N TYR A 59 15.22 5.64 8.73
CA TYR A 59 13.79 5.78 9.07
C TYR A 59 13.08 4.42 9.09
N PRO A 60 13.42 3.51 10.03
CA PRO A 60 12.94 2.12 9.99
C PRO A 60 11.45 1.94 10.26
N ASN A 61 10.74 2.97 10.70
CA ASN A 61 9.32 2.93 11.01
C ASN A 61 8.45 3.61 9.94
N GLU A 62 9.02 3.95 8.78
CA GLU A 62 8.30 4.56 7.68
C GLU A 62 7.68 3.51 6.77
N SER A 63 6.36 3.33 6.83
CA SER A 63 5.62 2.31 6.08
C SER A 63 5.84 2.42 4.57
N PHE A 64 5.86 3.65 4.03
CA PHE A 64 6.03 3.90 2.59
C PHE A 64 7.41 3.50 2.04
N LEU A 65 8.44 3.42 2.86
CA LEU A 65 9.74 2.93 2.43
C LEU A 65 9.69 1.43 2.12
N TYR A 66 9.02 0.67 2.97
CA TYR A 66 8.79 -0.77 2.73
C TYR A 66 7.83 -1.00 1.56
N TYR A 67 6.78 -0.19 1.44
CA TYR A 67 5.90 -0.21 0.28
C TYR A 67 6.67 -0.04 -1.04
N TRP A 68 7.54 0.97 -1.12
CA TRP A 68 8.34 1.20 -2.33
C TRP A 68 9.36 0.10 -2.57
N ARG A 69 10.01 -0.43 -1.53
CA ARG A 69 10.95 -1.54 -1.69
C ARG A 69 10.24 -2.81 -2.16
N GLY A 70 9.08 -3.12 -1.61
CA GLY A 70 8.22 -4.21 -2.06
C GLY A 70 7.79 -4.03 -3.53
N SER A 71 7.43 -2.80 -3.93
CA SER A 71 7.12 -2.48 -5.33
C SER A 71 8.32 -2.68 -6.26
N ILE A 72 9.53 -2.34 -5.84
CA ILE A 72 10.77 -2.59 -6.60
C ILE A 72 11.00 -4.09 -6.72
N HIS A 73 10.94 -4.86 -5.61
CA HIS A 73 11.07 -6.32 -5.64
C HIS A 73 10.04 -6.97 -6.57
N ASN A 74 8.78 -6.54 -6.51
CA ASN A 74 7.73 -7.02 -7.41
C ASN A 74 8.09 -6.76 -8.87
N SER A 75 8.56 -5.54 -9.21
CA SER A 75 8.96 -5.17 -10.56
C SER A 75 10.17 -5.94 -11.07
N MET A 76 11.01 -6.43 -10.17
CA MET A 76 12.18 -7.28 -10.47
C MET A 76 11.82 -8.78 -10.52
N GLY A 77 10.56 -9.16 -10.26
CA GLY A 77 10.09 -10.55 -10.22
C GLY A 77 10.37 -11.28 -8.90
N GLU A 78 10.88 -10.59 -7.89
CA GLU A 78 11.24 -11.14 -6.58
C GLU A 78 10.01 -11.14 -5.64
N LYS A 79 8.97 -11.91 -6.03
CA LYS A 79 7.63 -11.88 -5.44
C LYS A 79 7.61 -12.14 -3.93
N GLN A 80 8.41 -13.10 -3.45
CA GLN A 80 8.46 -13.43 -2.03
C GLN A 80 9.05 -12.28 -1.19
N ALA A 81 10.13 -11.66 -1.66
CA ALA A 81 10.72 -10.49 -1.00
C ALA A 81 9.76 -9.29 -1.01
N ALA A 82 8.98 -9.12 -2.09
CA ALA A 82 7.95 -8.11 -2.17
C ALA A 82 6.86 -8.31 -1.09
N ILE A 83 6.39 -9.55 -0.90
CA ILE A 83 5.40 -9.89 0.13
C ILE A 83 5.93 -9.56 1.54
N GLU A 84 7.18 -9.88 1.84
CA GLU A 84 7.80 -9.55 3.13
C GLU A 84 7.81 -8.04 3.39
N ASP A 85 8.17 -7.25 2.40
CA ASP A 85 8.15 -5.79 2.50
C ASP A 85 6.73 -5.22 2.61
N PHE A 86 5.77 -5.74 1.84
CA PHE A 86 4.37 -5.33 2.00
C PHE A 86 3.80 -5.72 3.36
N ASN A 87 4.19 -6.88 3.91
CA ASN A 87 3.83 -7.25 5.29
C ASN A 87 4.32 -6.20 6.28
N LYS A 88 5.59 -5.76 6.14
CA LYS A 88 6.15 -4.74 7.03
C LYS A 88 5.48 -3.38 6.82
N SER A 89 5.17 -3.00 5.59
CA SER A 89 4.42 -1.78 5.30
C SER A 89 3.05 -1.79 5.98
N ILE A 90 2.31 -2.90 5.87
CA ILE A 90 0.97 -3.07 6.47
C ILE A 90 1.04 -3.13 8.01
N GLU A 91 2.07 -3.74 8.59
CA GLU A 91 2.29 -3.72 10.04
C GLU A 91 2.43 -2.28 10.56
N LEU A 92 3.17 -1.44 9.82
CA LEU A 92 3.44 -0.05 10.19
C LEU A 92 2.25 0.87 9.87
N ASP A 93 1.52 0.60 8.79
CA ASP A 93 0.33 1.35 8.37
C ASP A 93 -0.76 0.39 7.84
N PRO A 94 -1.65 -0.10 8.71
CA PRO A 94 -2.75 -0.99 8.32
C PRO A 94 -3.81 -0.35 7.42
N ALA A 95 -3.75 0.97 7.20
CA ALA A 95 -4.69 1.70 6.35
C ALA A 95 -4.18 1.90 4.91
N ASN A 96 -2.98 1.43 4.59
CA ASN A 96 -2.41 1.53 3.25
C ASN A 96 -3.05 0.50 2.30
N GLU A 97 -4.16 0.86 1.65
CA GLU A 97 -4.89 0.00 0.71
C GLU A 97 -4.02 -0.48 -0.45
N LYS A 98 -3.08 0.35 -0.91
CA LYS A 98 -2.19 -0.01 -2.02
C LYS A 98 -1.23 -1.14 -1.68
N ALA A 99 -0.78 -1.21 -0.42
CA ALA A 99 0.07 -2.30 0.03
C ALA A 99 -0.67 -3.64 0.01
N TYR A 100 -1.95 -3.66 0.38
CA TYR A 100 -2.78 -4.86 0.25
C TYR A 100 -2.97 -5.26 -1.22
N VAL A 101 -3.30 -4.32 -2.12
CA VAL A 101 -3.45 -4.62 -3.55
C VAL A 101 -2.18 -5.25 -4.12
N LEU A 102 -1.01 -4.63 -3.88
CA LEU A 102 0.26 -5.15 -4.43
C LEU A 102 0.68 -6.48 -3.79
N ARG A 103 0.41 -6.69 -2.50
CA ARG A 103 0.65 -7.99 -1.85
C ARG A 103 -0.26 -9.06 -2.44
N GLY A 104 -1.53 -8.75 -2.66
CA GLY A 104 -2.49 -9.63 -3.32
C GLY A 104 -2.04 -10.03 -4.73
N ILE A 105 -1.52 -9.09 -5.53
CA ILE A 105 -0.94 -9.38 -6.85
C ILE A 105 0.23 -10.37 -6.71
N CYS A 106 1.17 -10.12 -5.79
CA CYS A 106 2.30 -11.02 -5.58
C CYS A 106 1.86 -12.42 -5.13
N LYS A 107 0.84 -12.52 -4.27
CA LYS A 107 0.27 -13.80 -3.83
C LYS A 107 -0.40 -14.55 -4.98
N ALA A 108 -1.20 -13.86 -5.80
CA ALA A 108 -1.83 -14.45 -6.98
C ALA A 108 -0.79 -14.98 -7.98
N ASP A 109 0.29 -14.21 -8.23
CA ASP A 109 1.40 -14.64 -9.07
C ASP A 109 2.15 -15.89 -8.53
N LEU A 110 2.07 -16.13 -7.24
CA LEU A 110 2.59 -17.32 -6.55
C LEU A 110 1.52 -18.40 -6.32
N GLU A 111 0.38 -18.32 -7.00
CA GLU A 111 -0.77 -19.24 -6.92
C GLU A 111 -1.47 -19.28 -5.53
N ASP A 112 -1.15 -18.37 -4.61
CA ASP A 112 -1.90 -18.15 -3.36
C ASP A 112 -3.15 -17.31 -3.65
N LYS A 113 -4.13 -17.91 -4.33
CA LYS A 113 -5.36 -17.25 -4.77
C LYS A 113 -6.25 -16.82 -3.60
N GLU A 114 -6.37 -17.66 -2.59
CA GLU A 114 -7.12 -17.39 -1.37
C GLU A 114 -6.52 -16.18 -0.61
N GLY A 115 -5.22 -16.17 -0.41
CA GLY A 115 -4.54 -15.05 0.22
C GLY A 115 -4.61 -13.75 -0.60
N ALA A 116 -4.67 -13.86 -1.93
CA ALA A 116 -4.88 -12.70 -2.80
C ALA A 116 -6.30 -12.12 -2.64
N LEU A 117 -7.34 -12.98 -2.59
CA LEU A 117 -8.72 -12.56 -2.34
C LEU A 117 -8.89 -11.86 -0.99
N GLU A 118 -8.24 -12.36 0.07
CA GLU A 118 -8.24 -11.71 1.39
C GLU A 118 -7.67 -10.30 1.31
N ASP A 119 -6.54 -10.14 0.63
CA ASP A 119 -5.88 -8.84 0.47
C ASP A 119 -6.73 -7.86 -0.36
N TYR A 120 -7.33 -8.30 -1.47
CA TYR A 120 -8.22 -7.44 -2.26
C TYR A 120 -9.50 -7.08 -1.50
N ASN A 121 -10.07 -7.99 -0.71
CA ASN A 121 -11.20 -7.69 0.17
C ASN A 121 -10.84 -6.58 1.16
N LYS A 122 -9.64 -6.66 1.76
CA LYS A 122 -9.18 -5.63 2.70
C LYS A 122 -8.92 -4.29 2.01
N ALA A 123 -8.36 -4.28 0.82
CA ALA A 123 -8.17 -3.06 0.04
C ALA A 123 -9.52 -2.40 -0.30
N ILE A 124 -10.53 -3.18 -0.69
CA ILE A 124 -11.88 -2.68 -0.97
C ILE A 124 -12.56 -2.12 0.29
N GLU A 125 -12.39 -2.77 1.43
CA GLU A 125 -12.90 -2.26 2.72
C GLU A 125 -12.31 -0.88 3.05
N LEU A 126 -11.00 -0.68 2.79
CA LEU A 126 -10.29 0.56 3.07
C LEU A 126 -10.59 1.66 2.04
N ALA A 127 -10.75 1.31 0.77
CA ALA A 127 -11.00 2.25 -0.32
C ALA A 127 -12.07 1.71 -1.29
N PRO A 128 -13.36 1.74 -0.92
CA PRO A 128 -14.44 1.16 -1.72
C PRO A 128 -14.69 1.88 -3.05
N GLU A 129 -14.17 3.09 -3.22
CA GLU A 129 -14.22 3.85 -4.47
C GLU A 129 -13.02 3.62 -5.40
N ASP A 130 -12.03 2.83 -5.01
CA ASP A 130 -10.94 2.45 -5.91
C ASP A 130 -11.29 1.19 -6.70
N GLY A 131 -11.58 1.37 -8.00
CA GLY A 131 -11.92 0.27 -8.90
C GLY A 131 -10.80 -0.75 -9.12
N SER A 132 -9.54 -0.43 -8.80
CA SER A 132 -8.40 -1.31 -9.08
C SER A 132 -8.47 -2.63 -8.32
N ALA A 133 -8.80 -2.60 -7.03
CA ALA A 133 -8.90 -3.81 -6.20
C ALA A 133 -10.04 -4.73 -6.67
N TYR A 134 -11.16 -4.16 -7.14
CA TYR A 134 -12.24 -4.95 -7.74
C TYR A 134 -11.78 -5.66 -9.01
N SER A 135 -11.06 -4.96 -9.90
CA SER A 135 -10.53 -5.59 -11.13
C SER A 135 -9.57 -6.74 -10.80
N MET A 136 -8.67 -6.55 -9.84
CA MET A 136 -7.72 -7.60 -9.45
C MET A 136 -8.45 -8.80 -8.81
N ARG A 137 -9.45 -8.55 -7.96
CA ARG A 137 -10.26 -9.61 -7.37
C ARG A 137 -11.06 -10.39 -8.42
N ALA A 138 -11.61 -9.69 -9.41
CA ALA A 138 -12.32 -10.32 -10.50
C ALA A 138 -11.44 -11.30 -11.29
N MET A 139 -10.19 -10.94 -11.57
CA MET A 139 -9.24 -11.82 -12.26
C MET A 139 -9.02 -13.13 -11.49
N VAL A 140 -8.81 -13.05 -10.19
CA VAL A 140 -8.63 -14.24 -9.35
C VAL A 140 -9.93 -15.07 -9.27
N LYS A 141 -11.11 -14.42 -9.19
CA LYS A 141 -12.40 -15.13 -9.23
C LYS A 141 -12.62 -15.88 -10.55
N LEU A 142 -12.24 -15.27 -11.70
CA LEU A 142 -12.28 -15.96 -12.99
C LEU A 142 -11.41 -17.21 -12.99
N ASP A 143 -10.21 -17.12 -12.48
CA ASP A 143 -9.28 -18.26 -12.36
C ASP A 143 -9.81 -19.38 -11.45
N LEU A 144 -10.66 -19.02 -10.48
CA LEU A 144 -11.34 -19.96 -9.58
C LEU A 144 -12.68 -20.47 -10.13
N GLY A 145 -13.12 -19.96 -11.31
CA GLY A 145 -14.38 -20.33 -11.93
C GLY A 145 -15.63 -19.61 -11.40
N ASP A 146 -15.46 -18.60 -10.52
CA ASP A 146 -16.56 -17.76 -10.03
C ASP A 146 -16.88 -16.65 -11.05
N MET A 147 -17.57 -17.03 -12.12
CA MET A 147 -17.94 -16.12 -13.22
C MET A 147 -18.88 -15.01 -12.77
N ASP A 148 -19.84 -15.32 -11.90
CA ASP A 148 -20.84 -14.34 -11.45
C ASP A 148 -20.20 -13.29 -10.52
N GLY A 149 -19.39 -13.74 -9.58
CA GLY A 149 -18.63 -12.86 -8.71
C GLY A 149 -17.62 -11.98 -9.46
N ALA A 150 -16.97 -12.53 -10.48
CA ALA A 150 -16.05 -11.77 -11.33
C ALA A 150 -16.76 -10.69 -12.15
N ASN A 151 -17.90 -11.02 -12.79
CA ASN A 151 -18.67 -10.05 -13.55
C ASN A 151 -19.19 -8.91 -12.66
N SER A 152 -19.66 -9.21 -11.45
CA SER A 152 -20.08 -8.20 -10.47
C SER A 152 -18.95 -7.25 -10.10
N ASP A 153 -17.74 -7.77 -9.87
CA ASP A 153 -16.56 -6.96 -9.55
C ASP A 153 -16.13 -6.09 -10.75
N LEU A 154 -16.14 -6.63 -11.97
CA LEU A 154 -15.82 -5.89 -13.20
C LEU A 154 -16.81 -4.76 -13.45
N ASP A 155 -18.11 -5.01 -13.27
CA ASP A 155 -19.14 -3.98 -13.41
C ASP A 155 -18.93 -2.84 -12.39
N THR A 156 -18.58 -3.18 -11.15
CA THR A 156 -18.28 -2.19 -10.11
C THR A 156 -17.05 -1.38 -10.46
N SER A 157 -15.97 -2.06 -10.86
CA SER A 157 -14.73 -1.39 -11.28
C SER A 157 -14.97 -0.43 -12.44
N ASN A 158 -15.70 -0.85 -13.47
CA ASN A 158 -16.01 -0.03 -14.64
C ASN A 158 -16.85 1.22 -14.26
N LYS A 159 -17.83 1.07 -13.39
CA LYS A 159 -18.63 2.20 -12.87
C LYS A 159 -17.75 3.22 -12.14
N LEU A 160 -16.85 2.74 -11.26
CA LEU A 160 -15.97 3.60 -10.47
C LEU A 160 -14.94 4.33 -11.34
N MET A 161 -14.40 3.68 -12.39
CA MET A 161 -13.45 4.31 -13.31
C MET A 161 -14.09 5.36 -14.21
N ASN A 162 -15.35 5.17 -14.60
CA ASN A 162 -16.08 6.09 -15.49
C ASN A 162 -16.76 7.26 -14.76
N SER A 163 -16.76 7.25 -13.42
CA SER A 163 -17.35 8.31 -12.58
C SER A 163 -16.38 9.43 -12.21
N LYS A 164 -15.12 9.33 -12.62
CA LYS A 164 -14.06 10.32 -12.41
C LYS A 164 -13.79 11.14 -13.67
#